data_33c3aee11a7fc14fc3165af2788bdd12
#
_entry.id   33c3aee11a7fc14fc3165af2788bdd12
#
_cell.length_a   1.000
_cell.length_b   1.000
_cell.length_c   1.000
_cell.angle_alpha   90.00
_cell.angle_beta   90.00
_cell.angle_gamma   90.00
#
_symmetry.space_group_name_H-M   'P 1'
#
loop_
_entity.id
_entity.type
_entity.pdbx_description
1 polymer ?
#
loop_
_entity_poly.entity_id
_entity_poly.type
_entity_poly.pdbx_seq_one_letter_code
_entity_poly.pdbx_strand_id
1 'polypeptide(L)'
;PENHFAGPAALSAPLILLAAAAARTHTIDLGTTSLVLPIRHPVSVAEEVAMLDQIAQGRLILGLGRGFSEDLFDVFEVDPRQKRALFKQSLTRMLSIWAGDPIHQKDDRALYLSPRPHQSPYPRLWIAAFGPLALKQAAAFGCPYLASPMETFAELSQNLAQYRAALKAADQVQPEVVPVMRTIFITEDAA
;
A
#
# COMPACT_ATOMS: atom_id res chain seq x y z
N PRO A 1 6.23 7.04 -4.68
CA PRO A 1 6.29 5.72 -5.31
C PRO A 1 7.49 4.93 -4.80
N GLU A 2 7.53 3.64 -5.11
CA GLU A 2 8.71 2.79 -4.94
C GLU A 2 9.24 2.39 -6.32
N ASN A 3 10.49 2.74 -6.60
CA ASN A 3 11.17 2.45 -7.86
C ASN A 3 12.56 1.91 -7.56
N HIS A 4 12.85 0.73 -8.10
CA HIS A 4 14.16 0.11 -8.00
C HIS A 4 14.88 0.19 -9.35
N PHE A 5 16.19 0.27 -9.31
CA PHE A 5 17.08 0.19 -10.49
C PHE A 5 16.82 1.25 -11.58
N ALA A 6 16.06 2.30 -11.27
CA ALA A 6 15.67 3.35 -12.23
C ALA A 6 16.71 4.49 -12.34
N GLY A 7 17.99 4.22 -12.12
CA GLY A 7 19.05 5.23 -12.16
C GLY A 7 18.80 6.39 -11.18
N PRO A 8 18.96 7.65 -11.62
CA PRO A 8 18.80 8.81 -10.73
C PRO A 8 17.41 9.01 -10.14
N ALA A 9 16.39 8.38 -10.73
CA ALA A 9 15.00 8.45 -10.26
C ALA A 9 14.64 7.31 -9.30
N ALA A 10 15.60 6.47 -8.89
CA ALA A 10 15.35 5.36 -7.99
C ALA A 10 14.98 5.86 -6.58
N LEU A 11 13.87 5.36 -6.06
CA LEU A 11 13.43 5.53 -4.69
C LEU A 11 13.07 4.15 -4.13
N SER A 12 14.10 3.42 -3.70
CA SER A 12 13.97 2.01 -3.32
C SER A 12 13.44 1.78 -1.91
N ALA A 13 13.49 2.79 -1.05
CA ALA A 13 13.14 2.69 0.37
C ALA A 13 12.16 3.81 0.79
N PRO A 14 10.90 3.78 0.31
CA PRO A 14 9.94 4.85 0.57
C PRO A 14 9.61 5.04 2.05
N LEU A 15 9.61 3.99 2.88
CA LEU A 15 9.34 4.11 4.31
C LEU A 15 10.42 4.91 5.05
N ILE A 16 11.69 4.77 4.64
CA ILE A 16 12.80 5.55 5.22
C ILE A 16 12.63 7.05 4.89
N LEU A 17 12.29 7.36 3.63
CA LEU A 17 12.03 8.75 3.24
C LEU A 17 10.84 9.34 3.99
N LEU A 18 9.76 8.56 4.13
CA LEU A 18 8.59 9.01 4.88
C LEU A 18 8.89 9.22 6.37
N ALA A 19 9.76 8.40 6.98
CA ALA A 19 10.19 8.62 8.37
C ALA A 19 10.94 9.96 8.52
N ALA A 20 11.83 10.29 7.58
CA ALA A 20 12.51 11.58 7.56
C ALA A 20 11.53 12.75 7.36
N ALA A 21 10.53 12.60 6.49
CA ALA A 21 9.49 13.59 6.27
C ALA A 21 8.57 13.73 7.49
N ALA A 22 8.20 12.62 8.15
CA ALA A 22 7.37 12.62 9.34
C ALA A 22 8.01 13.40 10.49
N ALA A 23 9.32 13.25 10.67
CA ALA A 23 10.07 13.96 11.70
C ALA A 23 10.21 15.47 11.45
N ARG A 24 9.95 15.93 10.22
CA ARG A 24 10.09 17.34 9.81
C ARG A 24 8.78 18.05 9.54
N THR A 25 7.66 17.32 9.58
CA THR A 25 6.33 17.87 9.29
C THR A 25 5.36 17.49 10.38
N HIS A 26 4.29 18.28 10.55
CA HIS A 26 3.34 18.06 11.64
C HIS A 26 1.87 17.98 11.18
N THR A 27 1.56 18.45 9.97
CA THR A 27 0.17 18.59 9.50
C THR A 27 -0.14 17.85 8.22
N ILE A 28 0.85 17.63 7.36
CA ILE A 28 0.64 16.93 6.08
C ILE A 28 0.50 15.42 6.29
N ASP A 29 -0.39 14.82 5.55
CA ASP A 29 -0.47 13.37 5.41
C ASP A 29 0.72 12.84 4.59
N LEU A 30 1.17 11.64 4.95
CA LEU A 30 2.35 11.01 4.36
C LEU A 30 1.94 9.65 3.77
N GLY A 31 2.15 9.47 2.46
CA GLY A 31 1.66 8.26 1.80
C GLY A 31 2.67 7.59 0.87
N THR A 32 2.60 6.27 0.78
CA THR A 32 3.25 5.50 -0.28
C THR A 32 2.31 5.35 -1.49
N THR A 33 2.86 5.44 -2.72
CA THR A 33 2.06 5.32 -3.96
C THR A 33 2.76 4.49 -5.05
N SER A 34 3.11 3.27 -4.80
CA SER A 34 2.80 2.34 -3.70
C SER A 34 4.05 1.64 -3.20
N LEU A 35 3.98 1.06 -2.00
CA LEU A 35 4.97 0.11 -1.49
C LEU A 35 4.75 -1.26 -2.14
N VAL A 36 5.80 -1.89 -2.67
CA VAL A 36 5.71 -3.20 -3.34
C VAL A 36 5.76 -4.32 -2.30
N LEU A 37 4.59 -4.84 -1.95
CA LEU A 37 4.46 -5.79 -0.85
C LEU A 37 5.02 -7.20 -1.15
N PRO A 38 4.88 -7.79 -2.36
CA PRO A 38 5.31 -9.17 -2.62
C PRO A 38 6.80 -9.46 -2.47
N ILE A 39 7.66 -8.44 -2.52
CA ILE A 39 9.11 -8.57 -2.36
C ILE A 39 9.57 -8.42 -0.91
N ARG A 40 8.64 -8.34 0.05
CA ARG A 40 8.92 -8.02 1.45
C ARG A 40 8.36 -9.05 2.41
N HIS A 41 9.05 -9.21 3.53
CA HIS A 41 8.54 -10.04 4.62
C HIS A 41 7.42 -9.31 5.37
N PRO A 42 6.21 -9.88 5.50
CA PRO A 42 5.05 -9.17 6.05
C PRO A 42 5.22 -8.72 7.51
N VAL A 43 5.96 -9.47 8.33
CA VAL A 43 6.22 -9.08 9.73
C VAL A 43 7.11 -7.84 9.76
N SER A 44 8.20 -7.81 8.98
CA SER A 44 9.08 -6.63 8.93
C SER A 44 8.33 -5.38 8.47
N VAL A 45 7.47 -5.51 7.44
CA VAL A 45 6.64 -4.38 6.99
C VAL A 45 5.66 -3.96 8.08
N ALA A 46 5.06 -4.90 8.81
CA ALA A 46 4.12 -4.57 9.88
C ALA A 46 4.80 -3.78 11.01
N GLU A 47 6.04 -4.13 11.37
CA GLU A 47 6.86 -3.42 12.37
C GLU A 47 7.29 -2.03 11.88
N GLU A 48 7.85 -1.94 10.67
CA GLU A 48 8.30 -0.68 10.05
C GLU A 48 7.15 0.33 9.92
N VAL A 49 5.98 -0.15 9.47
CA VAL A 49 4.78 0.66 9.31
C VAL A 49 4.24 1.12 10.67
N ALA A 50 4.24 0.25 11.69
CA ALA A 50 3.81 0.62 13.03
C ALA A 50 4.71 1.72 13.63
N MET A 51 6.04 1.57 13.51
CA MET A 51 7.00 2.60 13.93
C MET A 51 6.81 3.90 13.18
N LEU A 52 6.67 3.84 11.86
CA LEU A 52 6.47 5.03 11.03
C LEU A 52 5.16 5.76 11.40
N ASP A 53 4.09 5.01 11.65
CA ASP A 53 2.80 5.60 12.03
C ASP A 53 2.86 6.28 13.41
N GLN A 54 3.65 5.74 14.36
CA GLN A 54 3.95 6.41 15.63
C GLN A 54 4.74 7.72 15.41
N ILE A 55 5.78 7.71 14.59
CA ILE A 55 6.56 8.92 14.26
C ILE A 55 5.67 9.95 13.56
N ALA A 56 4.82 9.50 12.64
CA ALA A 56 3.89 10.33 11.89
C ALA A 56 2.68 10.79 12.70
N GLN A 57 2.48 10.27 13.92
CA GLN A 57 1.32 10.57 14.77
C GLN A 57 -0.02 10.39 14.04
N GLY A 58 -0.19 9.26 13.35
CA GLY A 58 -1.41 8.89 12.66
C GLY A 58 -1.65 9.56 11.30
N ARG A 59 -0.66 10.25 10.75
CA ARG A 59 -0.73 10.87 9.41
C ARG A 59 -0.33 9.94 8.27
N LEU A 60 0.02 8.68 8.59
CA LEU A 60 0.44 7.71 7.58
C LEU A 60 -0.75 7.20 6.76
N ILE A 61 -0.54 7.12 5.44
CA ILE A 61 -1.39 6.42 4.49
C ILE A 61 -0.54 5.37 3.78
N LEU A 62 -0.85 4.11 3.98
CA LEU A 62 -0.09 3.02 3.37
C LEU A 62 -0.72 2.60 2.05
N GLY A 63 -0.20 3.10 0.95
CA GLY A 63 -0.54 2.62 -0.38
C GLY A 63 0.30 1.40 -0.74
N LEU A 64 -0.34 0.30 -1.06
CA LEU A 64 0.29 -1.00 -1.34
C LEU A 64 0.13 -1.39 -2.80
N GLY A 65 1.18 -1.93 -3.39
CA GLY A 65 1.21 -2.43 -4.77
C GLY A 65 1.80 -3.83 -4.88
N ARG A 66 1.59 -4.44 -6.07
CA ARG A 66 2.10 -5.79 -6.36
C ARG A 66 3.39 -5.81 -7.14
N GLY A 67 3.83 -4.64 -7.62
CA GLY A 67 4.95 -4.57 -8.56
C GLY A 67 4.57 -5.00 -9.99
N PHE A 68 5.37 -4.57 -10.94
CA PHE A 68 5.16 -4.87 -12.37
C PHE A 68 6.45 -5.19 -13.13
N SER A 69 7.62 -4.72 -12.67
CA SER A 69 8.91 -4.94 -13.33
C SER A 69 9.37 -6.40 -13.17
N GLU A 70 9.78 -7.02 -14.26
CA GLU A 70 10.37 -8.36 -14.25
C GLU A 70 11.71 -8.35 -13.53
N ASP A 71 12.57 -7.39 -13.82
CA ASP A 71 13.89 -7.24 -13.15
C ASP A 71 13.75 -7.13 -11.63
N LEU A 72 12.68 -6.47 -11.15
CA LEU A 72 12.41 -6.37 -9.73
C LEU A 72 12.19 -7.76 -9.10
N PHE A 73 11.38 -8.59 -9.75
CA PHE A 73 11.07 -9.91 -9.24
C PHE A 73 12.28 -10.85 -9.34
N ASP A 74 13.06 -10.75 -10.40
CA ASP A 74 14.27 -11.55 -10.58
C ASP A 74 15.32 -11.23 -9.50
N VAL A 75 15.59 -9.94 -9.26
CA VAL A 75 16.58 -9.53 -8.24
C VAL A 75 16.15 -9.89 -6.83
N PHE A 76 14.85 -9.83 -6.53
CA PHE A 76 14.30 -10.21 -5.22
C PHE A 76 13.92 -11.70 -5.13
N GLU A 77 14.24 -12.50 -6.14
CA GLU A 77 14.00 -13.96 -6.19
C GLU A 77 12.52 -14.34 -5.95
N VAL A 78 11.60 -13.52 -6.47
CA VAL A 78 10.15 -13.72 -6.35
C VAL A 78 9.56 -14.12 -7.69
N ASP A 79 8.87 -15.26 -7.75
CA ASP A 79 8.13 -15.66 -8.95
C ASP A 79 6.99 -14.64 -9.23
N PRO A 80 7.05 -13.90 -10.37
CA PRO A 80 6.05 -12.88 -10.69
C PRO A 80 4.62 -13.46 -10.86
N ARG A 81 4.49 -14.76 -11.13
CA ARG A 81 3.19 -15.45 -11.20
C ARG A 81 2.51 -15.56 -9.83
N GLN A 82 3.30 -15.55 -8.75
CA GLN A 82 2.83 -15.63 -7.37
C GLN A 82 2.52 -14.26 -6.74
N LYS A 83 2.88 -13.15 -7.39
CA LYS A 83 2.76 -11.80 -6.81
C LYS A 83 1.37 -11.47 -6.24
N ARG A 84 0.29 -12.00 -6.83
CA ARG A 84 -1.07 -11.78 -6.33
C ARG A 84 -1.36 -12.59 -5.06
N ALA A 85 -0.92 -13.83 -5.02
CA ALA A 85 -1.07 -14.69 -3.84
C ALA A 85 -0.24 -14.18 -2.68
N LEU A 86 1.02 -13.83 -2.93
CA LEU A 86 1.94 -13.23 -1.96
C LEU A 86 1.37 -11.92 -1.41
N PHE A 87 0.87 -11.03 -2.26
CA PHE A 87 0.23 -9.80 -1.83
C PHE A 87 -0.94 -10.07 -0.86
N LYS A 88 -1.84 -11.00 -1.24
CA LYS A 88 -2.98 -11.37 -0.40
C LYS A 88 -2.51 -11.93 0.94
N GLN A 89 -1.60 -12.88 0.92
CA GLN A 89 -1.06 -13.52 2.13
C GLN A 89 -0.40 -12.51 3.05
N SER A 90 0.48 -11.66 2.51
CA SER A 90 1.21 -10.65 3.27
C SER A 90 0.26 -9.62 3.89
N LEU A 91 -0.68 -9.08 3.12
CA LEU A 91 -1.63 -8.10 3.64
C LEU A 91 -2.54 -8.72 4.72
N THR A 92 -3.07 -9.93 4.48
CA THR A 92 -3.86 -10.63 5.50
C THR A 92 -3.07 -10.82 6.78
N ARG A 93 -1.78 -11.20 6.67
CA ARG A 93 -0.90 -11.38 7.84
C ARG A 93 -0.65 -10.07 8.58
N MET A 94 -0.38 -8.98 7.86
CA MET A 94 -0.20 -7.66 8.46
C MET A 94 -1.45 -7.18 9.20
N LEU A 95 -2.62 -7.32 8.59
CA LEU A 95 -3.90 -6.95 9.20
C LEU A 95 -4.15 -7.73 10.50
N SER A 96 -3.90 -9.04 10.51
CA SER A 96 -4.00 -9.91 11.68
C SER A 96 -3.06 -9.43 12.81
N ILE A 97 -1.80 -9.17 12.49
CA ILE A 97 -0.79 -8.67 13.45
C ILE A 97 -1.23 -7.32 14.06
N TRP A 98 -1.69 -6.38 13.24
CA TRP A 98 -2.15 -5.07 13.71
C TRP A 98 -3.44 -5.15 14.53
N ALA A 99 -4.31 -6.11 14.21
CA ALA A 99 -5.53 -6.39 15.00
C ALA A 99 -5.21 -6.95 16.39
N GLY A 100 -3.97 -7.42 16.60
CA GLY A 100 -3.52 -7.91 17.90
C GLY A 100 -3.29 -9.41 17.99
N ASP A 101 -3.35 -10.11 16.85
CA ASP A 101 -2.95 -11.51 16.80
C ASP A 101 -1.44 -11.66 17.02
N PRO A 102 -0.98 -12.77 17.58
CA PRO A 102 0.43 -12.98 17.80
C PRO A 102 1.21 -13.08 16.48
N ILE A 103 2.39 -12.45 16.44
CA ILE A 103 3.34 -12.63 15.35
C ILE A 103 3.80 -14.08 15.28
N HIS A 104 4.02 -14.68 16.44
CA HIS A 104 4.44 -16.07 16.56
C HIS A 104 3.92 -16.64 17.87
N GLN A 105 3.49 -17.90 17.84
CA GLN A 105 3.11 -18.65 19.03
C GLN A 105 3.81 -20.00 19.01
N LYS A 106 4.46 -20.30 20.11
CA LYS A 106 5.09 -21.60 20.32
C LYS A 106 4.85 -21.99 21.77
N ASP A 107 4.23 -23.14 21.97
CA ASP A 107 3.80 -23.63 23.27
C ASP A 107 2.97 -22.54 24.00
N ASP A 108 3.28 -22.22 25.22
CA ASP A 108 2.61 -21.19 26.03
C ASP A 108 3.16 -19.77 25.79
N ARG A 109 4.10 -19.59 24.86
CA ARG A 109 4.73 -18.30 24.57
C ARG A 109 4.19 -17.70 23.28
N ALA A 110 3.55 -16.52 23.39
CA ALA A 110 3.12 -15.72 22.25
C ALA A 110 3.96 -14.43 22.13
N LEU A 111 4.34 -14.07 20.91
CA LEU A 111 5.05 -12.84 20.58
C LEU A 111 4.09 -11.90 19.86
N TYR A 112 4.04 -10.65 20.30
CA TYR A 112 3.14 -9.63 19.76
C TYR A 112 3.92 -8.45 19.19
N LEU A 113 3.29 -7.71 18.29
CA LEU A 113 3.82 -6.48 17.74
C LEU A 113 3.94 -5.40 18.83
N SER A 114 5.11 -4.76 18.91
CA SER A 114 5.35 -3.58 19.74
C SER A 114 6.40 -2.67 19.09
N PRO A 115 6.13 -1.35 18.92
CA PRO A 115 4.84 -0.72 19.23
C PRO A 115 3.74 -1.14 18.26
N ARG A 116 2.48 -0.89 18.63
CA ARG A 116 1.36 -0.95 17.70
C ARG A 116 1.32 0.33 16.84
N PRO A 117 0.63 0.33 15.69
CA PRO A 117 0.35 1.56 14.96
C PRO A 117 -0.32 2.60 15.85
N HIS A 118 -0.14 3.88 15.54
CA HIS A 118 -0.84 4.98 16.20
C HIS A 118 -2.32 5.00 15.83
N GLN A 119 -2.62 4.71 14.57
CA GLN A 119 -3.99 4.59 14.06
C GLN A 119 -4.59 3.24 14.48
N SER A 120 -5.88 3.21 14.80
CA SER A 120 -6.61 2.00 15.17
C SER A 120 -7.73 1.73 14.15
N PRO A 121 -7.92 0.50 13.69
CA PRO A 121 -7.15 -0.72 14.04
C PRO A 121 -5.77 -0.80 13.36
N TYR A 122 -5.52 0.00 12.32
CA TYR A 122 -4.28 0.07 11.54
C TYR A 122 -4.26 1.37 10.72
N PRO A 123 -3.11 1.76 10.13
CA PRO A 123 -3.02 2.92 9.26
C PRO A 123 -3.98 2.85 8.08
N ARG A 124 -4.42 4.01 7.61
CA ARG A 124 -5.24 4.09 6.38
C ARG A 124 -4.57 3.35 5.24
N LEU A 125 -5.30 2.47 4.56
CA LEU A 125 -4.77 1.63 3.49
C LEU A 125 -5.34 2.05 2.14
N TRP A 126 -4.48 2.08 1.12
CA TRP A 126 -4.86 2.17 -0.29
C TRP A 126 -4.23 1.00 -1.06
N ILE A 127 -4.91 0.46 -2.05
CA ILE A 127 -4.38 -0.63 -2.87
C ILE A 127 -4.25 -0.16 -4.32
N ALA A 128 -3.02 -0.10 -4.83
CA ALA A 128 -2.76 0.19 -6.23
C ALA A 128 -3.33 -0.92 -7.10
N ALA A 129 -4.27 -0.56 -7.96
CA ALA A 129 -4.96 -1.50 -8.81
C ALA A 129 -5.00 -1.01 -10.25
N PHE A 130 -4.66 -1.91 -11.17
CA PHE A 130 -4.78 -1.71 -12.60
C PHE A 130 -5.39 -2.97 -13.21
N GLY A 131 -6.56 -2.81 -13.82
CA GLY A 131 -7.32 -3.89 -14.43
C GLY A 131 -8.19 -4.74 -13.47
N PRO A 132 -9.09 -5.56 -14.01
CA PRO A 132 -10.23 -6.14 -13.29
C PRO A 132 -9.87 -7.00 -12.08
N LEU A 133 -8.81 -7.82 -12.19
CA LEU A 133 -8.40 -8.72 -11.11
C LEU A 133 -7.78 -7.96 -9.94
N ALA A 134 -7.17 -6.81 -10.21
CA ALA A 134 -6.60 -5.96 -9.20
C ALA A 134 -7.68 -5.21 -8.42
N LEU A 135 -8.67 -4.69 -9.16
CA LEU A 135 -9.84 -4.02 -8.57
C LEU A 135 -10.64 -4.97 -7.69
N LYS A 136 -10.85 -6.22 -8.14
CA LYS A 136 -11.47 -7.27 -7.31
C LYS A 136 -10.68 -7.54 -6.02
N GLN A 137 -9.35 -7.54 -6.09
CA GLN A 137 -8.51 -7.76 -4.91
C GLN A 137 -8.60 -6.58 -3.93
N ALA A 138 -8.58 -5.33 -4.41
CA ALA A 138 -8.76 -4.15 -3.57
C ALA A 138 -10.15 -4.16 -2.90
N ALA A 139 -11.19 -4.47 -3.66
CA ALA A 139 -12.55 -4.59 -3.15
C ALA A 139 -12.69 -5.69 -2.09
N ALA A 140 -12.05 -6.85 -2.27
CA ALA A 140 -12.11 -7.94 -1.31
C ALA A 140 -11.51 -7.60 0.07
N PHE A 141 -10.60 -6.61 0.12
CA PHE A 141 -10.07 -6.06 1.38
C PHE A 141 -10.85 -4.84 1.89
N GLY A 142 -11.88 -4.39 1.19
CA GLY A 142 -12.61 -3.16 1.53
C GLY A 142 -11.77 -1.89 1.46
N CYS A 143 -10.60 -1.94 0.80
CA CYS A 143 -9.68 -0.82 0.72
C CYS A 143 -9.93 0.04 -0.51
N PRO A 144 -9.83 1.39 -0.41
CA PRO A 144 -9.84 2.26 -1.57
C PRO A 144 -8.79 1.82 -2.61
N TYR A 145 -9.20 1.73 -3.88
CA TYR A 145 -8.21 1.51 -4.91
C TYR A 145 -7.48 2.82 -5.25
N LEU A 146 -6.17 2.77 -5.31
CA LEU A 146 -5.32 3.88 -5.72
C LEU A 146 -5.20 3.86 -7.24
N ALA A 147 -5.85 4.83 -7.90
CA ALA A 147 -5.87 4.93 -9.35
C ALA A 147 -4.50 5.37 -9.90
N SER A 148 -4.06 4.70 -10.96
CA SER A 148 -2.78 4.97 -11.62
C SER A 148 -2.76 6.35 -12.30
N PRO A 149 -1.63 7.05 -12.31
CA PRO A 149 -1.48 8.29 -13.09
C PRO A 149 -1.56 8.05 -14.61
N MET A 150 -1.43 6.80 -15.04
CA MET A 150 -1.50 6.41 -16.45
C MET A 150 -2.92 6.17 -16.95
N GLU A 151 -3.91 6.09 -16.06
CA GLU A 151 -5.31 5.91 -16.44
C GLU A 151 -5.87 7.18 -17.09
N THR A 152 -6.43 7.05 -18.28
CA THR A 152 -7.26 8.12 -18.87
C THR A 152 -8.54 8.33 -18.05
N PHE A 153 -9.25 9.43 -18.25
CA PHE A 153 -10.52 9.66 -17.57
C PHE A 153 -11.57 8.60 -17.92
N ALA A 154 -11.55 8.08 -19.15
CA ALA A 154 -12.46 7.03 -19.58
C ALA A 154 -12.15 5.71 -18.85
N GLU A 155 -10.89 5.30 -18.79
CA GLU A 155 -10.45 4.12 -18.05
C GLU A 155 -10.71 4.25 -16.56
N LEU A 156 -10.45 5.42 -15.96
CA LEU A 156 -10.76 5.69 -14.57
C LEU A 156 -12.26 5.50 -14.29
N SER A 157 -13.13 6.05 -15.14
CA SER A 157 -14.58 5.89 -14.99
C SER A 157 -15.01 4.42 -15.08
N GLN A 158 -14.45 3.67 -16.03
CA GLN A 158 -14.71 2.25 -16.19
C GLN A 158 -14.20 1.44 -14.98
N ASN A 159 -12.98 1.71 -14.53
CA ASN A 159 -12.37 1.05 -13.38
C ASN A 159 -13.15 1.35 -12.09
N LEU A 160 -13.62 2.58 -11.89
CA LEU A 160 -14.49 2.93 -10.76
C LEU A 160 -15.80 2.14 -10.77
N ALA A 161 -16.43 1.98 -11.95
CA ALA A 161 -17.65 1.18 -12.07
C ALA A 161 -17.39 -0.31 -11.74
N GLN A 162 -16.28 -0.87 -12.26
CA GLN A 162 -15.88 -2.25 -11.97
C GLN A 162 -15.54 -2.45 -10.47
N TYR A 163 -14.83 -1.50 -9.87
CA TYR A 163 -14.47 -1.54 -8.46
C TYR A 163 -15.71 -1.50 -7.56
N ARG A 164 -16.67 -0.60 -7.84
CA ARG A 164 -17.95 -0.53 -7.11
C ARG A 164 -18.76 -1.82 -7.22
N ALA A 165 -18.81 -2.41 -8.41
CA ALA A 165 -19.45 -3.72 -8.61
C ALA A 165 -18.74 -4.83 -7.81
N ALA A 166 -17.41 -4.81 -7.75
CA ALA A 166 -16.62 -5.76 -6.99
C ALA A 166 -16.80 -5.60 -5.47
N LEU A 167 -16.90 -4.37 -4.95
CA LEU A 167 -17.23 -4.10 -3.54
C LEU A 167 -18.60 -4.69 -3.18
N LYS A 168 -19.60 -4.44 -3.99
CA LYS A 168 -20.95 -4.99 -3.78
C LYS A 168 -20.93 -6.53 -3.77
N ALA A 169 -20.18 -7.15 -4.69
CA ALA A 169 -20.06 -8.60 -4.77
C ALA A 169 -19.29 -9.20 -3.58
N ALA A 170 -18.44 -8.42 -2.92
CA ALA A 170 -17.66 -8.81 -1.74
C ALA A 170 -18.33 -8.39 -0.42
N ASP A 171 -19.55 -7.89 -0.44
CA ASP A 171 -20.28 -7.34 0.71
C ASP A 171 -19.47 -6.30 1.51
N GLN A 172 -18.75 -5.44 0.78
CA GLN A 172 -17.92 -4.38 1.36
C GLN A 172 -18.58 -3.02 1.21
N VAL A 173 -18.35 -2.17 2.21
CA VAL A 173 -18.80 -0.78 2.18
C VAL A 173 -18.00 0.01 1.16
N GLN A 174 -18.67 0.88 0.39
CA GLN A 174 -17.98 1.76 -0.53
C GLN A 174 -17.18 2.82 0.25
N PRO A 175 -15.87 2.95 0.00
CA PRO A 175 -15.06 4.02 0.60
C PRO A 175 -15.58 5.40 0.18
N GLU A 176 -15.53 6.36 1.11
CA GLU A 176 -15.92 7.74 0.84
C GLU A 176 -15.04 8.41 -0.22
N VAL A 177 -13.77 8.04 -0.24
CA VAL A 177 -12.75 8.62 -1.13
C VAL A 177 -12.04 7.54 -1.91
N VAL A 178 -11.85 7.76 -3.20
CA VAL A 178 -10.96 6.97 -4.06
C VAL A 178 -9.79 7.86 -4.47
N PRO A 179 -8.56 7.55 -4.03
CA PRO A 179 -7.38 8.35 -4.36
C PRO A 179 -7.02 8.23 -5.83
N VAL A 180 -6.73 9.35 -6.47
CA VAL A 180 -6.33 9.41 -7.88
C VAL A 180 -4.99 10.09 -7.99
N MET A 181 -3.98 9.39 -8.52
CA MET A 181 -2.70 9.99 -8.84
C MET A 181 -2.76 10.72 -10.19
N ARG A 182 -2.14 11.90 -10.25
CA ARG A 182 -1.94 12.64 -11.49
C ARG A 182 -0.58 13.32 -11.50
N THR A 183 0.05 13.32 -12.65
CA THR A 183 1.23 14.14 -12.88
C THR A 183 0.77 15.59 -13.02
N ILE A 184 1.37 16.47 -12.24
CA ILE A 184 1.11 17.91 -12.27
C ILE A 184 2.42 18.59 -12.67
N PHE A 185 2.33 19.48 -13.65
CA PHE A 185 3.41 20.36 -14.00
C PHE A 185 3.03 21.79 -13.62
N ILE A 186 3.86 22.42 -12.78
CA ILE A 186 3.64 23.80 -12.35
C ILE A 186 4.67 24.66 -13.09
N THR A 187 4.18 25.65 -13.84
CA THR A 187 5.01 26.60 -14.57
C THR A 187 4.45 28.01 -14.40
N GLU A 188 5.33 29.01 -14.45
CA GLU A 188 4.95 30.43 -14.51
C GLU A 188 4.57 30.86 -15.93
N ASP A 189 5.03 30.11 -16.94
CA ASP A 189 4.71 30.36 -18.34
C ASP A 189 3.63 29.39 -18.81
N ALA A 190 2.45 29.91 -19.16
CA ALA A 190 1.43 29.19 -19.90
C ALA A 190 1.87 29.12 -21.37
N ALA A 191 2.37 27.99 -21.83
CA ALA A 191 2.66 27.73 -23.22
C ALA A 191 1.40 27.44 -24.03
#